data_e1c7909dfcd4ca045c39eb5297580776
#
_entry.id   e1c7909dfcd4ca045c39eb5297580776
#
_cell.length_a   1.000
_cell.length_b   1.000
_cell.length_c   1.000
_cell.angle_alpha   90.00
_cell.angle_beta   90.00
_cell.angle_gamma   90.00
#
_symmetry.space_group_name_H-M   'P 1'
#
loop_
_entity.id
_entity.type
_entity.pdbx_description
1 polymer ?
#
loop_
_entity_poly.entity_id
_entity_poly.type
_entity_poly.pdbx_seq_one_letter_code
_entity_poly.pdbx_strand_id
1 'polypeptide(L)'
;MPSHIFRRIGRYEDASKSNEDATAADEDYITQCRAQGVYPLAYYPHNIHFLWDSATMEGRRQVAIEAARKAASSIPADAWREVPLLHQFLVTPLFAYTRFGEWDLVLNEPRPPQDSLFWTVVWYFVRGLAYVATGKPDEANLELNRLRETAAHDSLVDYRVTFSRNGAKAILDIAKEVLAGELSAKRGDYDNAIARLHRAILLEDNLIYNEPPDWHVPVRQSLGAVLLSAGRADEAEAIYWQDLERNRENGWSLFGLLQSLRTQGKAEQAAAVEKRFRKAWKRADVTLTASRILDGTHTTVAAVGLPEN
;
A
#
# COMPACT_ATOMS: atom_id res chain seq x y z
N MET A 1 -17.25 9.92 9.58
CA MET A 1 -16.15 9.48 10.47
C MET A 1 -16.26 8.05 11.02
N PRO A 2 -17.36 7.27 10.81
CA PRO A 2 -17.40 5.85 11.25
C PRO A 2 -16.26 5.01 10.65
N SER A 3 -15.88 5.26 9.39
CA SER A 3 -14.83 4.53 8.69
C SER A 3 -13.48 4.54 9.42
N HIS A 4 -13.09 5.65 10.04
CA HIS A 4 -11.87 5.74 10.86
C HIS A 4 -11.90 4.73 12.01
N ILE A 5 -13.02 4.64 12.73
CA ILE A 5 -13.18 3.68 13.83
C ILE A 5 -13.15 2.25 13.29
N PHE A 6 -13.89 1.97 12.21
CA PHE A 6 -13.96 0.63 11.61
C PHE A 6 -12.58 0.16 11.14
N ARG A 7 -11.81 1.03 10.47
CA ARG A 7 -10.44 0.74 10.05
C ARG A 7 -9.56 0.36 11.25
N ARG A 8 -9.60 1.16 12.34
CA ARG A 8 -8.80 0.94 13.55
C ARG A 8 -9.06 -0.42 14.23
N ILE A 9 -10.27 -0.91 14.17
CA ILE A 9 -10.64 -2.18 14.77
C ILE A 9 -10.65 -3.36 13.79
N GLY A 10 -10.19 -3.15 12.55
CA GLY A 10 -10.07 -4.19 11.52
C GLY A 10 -11.40 -4.58 10.86
N ARG A 11 -12.41 -3.70 10.91
CA ARG A 11 -13.70 -3.87 10.23
C ARG A 11 -13.67 -3.17 8.87
N TYR A 12 -12.79 -3.63 7.98
CA TYR A 12 -12.55 -2.96 6.69
C TYR A 12 -13.79 -2.95 5.78
N GLU A 13 -14.63 -4.00 5.81
CA GLU A 13 -15.90 -4.04 5.07
C GLU A 13 -16.83 -2.90 5.47
N ASP A 14 -16.96 -2.65 6.77
CA ASP A 14 -17.80 -1.55 7.27
C ASP A 14 -17.17 -0.18 6.95
N ALA A 15 -15.83 -0.09 6.97
CA ALA A 15 -15.12 1.09 6.55
C ALA A 15 -15.34 1.38 5.06
N SER A 16 -15.18 0.38 4.18
CA SER A 16 -15.46 0.51 2.74
C SER A 16 -16.89 0.94 2.49
N LYS A 17 -17.88 0.27 3.11
CA LYS A 17 -19.29 0.61 2.96
C LYS A 17 -19.58 2.06 3.37
N SER A 18 -19.03 2.50 4.51
CA SER A 18 -19.20 3.88 4.98
C SER A 18 -18.61 4.91 4.01
N ASN A 19 -17.53 4.57 3.30
CA ASN A 19 -16.91 5.47 2.34
C ASN A 19 -17.57 5.40 0.96
N GLU A 20 -18.11 4.25 0.56
CA GLU A 20 -18.98 4.12 -0.63
C GLU A 20 -20.22 5.03 -0.47
N ASP A 21 -20.88 4.96 0.68
CA ASP A 21 -22.05 5.79 0.98
C ASP A 21 -21.70 7.29 1.07
N ALA A 22 -20.56 7.62 1.73
CA ALA A 22 -20.09 9.01 1.82
C ALA A 22 -19.74 9.57 0.43
N THR A 23 -19.05 8.81 -0.41
CA THR A 23 -18.69 9.24 -1.76
C THR A 23 -19.95 9.52 -2.62
N ALA A 24 -20.96 8.64 -2.53
CA ALA A 24 -22.22 8.86 -3.26
C ALA A 24 -22.97 10.12 -2.77
N ALA A 25 -23.00 10.35 -1.45
CA ALA A 25 -23.61 11.55 -0.88
C ALA A 25 -22.85 12.84 -1.26
N ASP A 26 -21.49 12.77 -1.30
CA ASP A 26 -20.66 13.89 -1.74
C ASP A 26 -20.90 14.26 -3.21
N GLU A 27 -21.03 13.26 -4.10
CA GLU A 27 -21.30 13.46 -5.52
C GLU A 27 -22.67 14.12 -5.76
N ASP A 28 -23.67 13.67 -5.02
CA ASP A 28 -24.99 14.25 -5.05
C ASP A 28 -24.96 15.72 -4.58
N TYR A 29 -24.32 15.98 -3.43
CA TYR A 29 -24.14 17.33 -2.89
C TYR A 29 -23.37 18.26 -3.85
N ILE A 30 -22.23 17.81 -4.39
CA ILE A 30 -21.39 18.60 -5.30
C ILE A 30 -22.19 18.94 -6.57
N THR A 31 -22.98 17.98 -7.09
CA THR A 31 -23.78 18.18 -8.29
C THR A 31 -24.94 19.14 -8.06
N GLN A 32 -25.72 18.94 -6.99
CA GLN A 32 -26.90 19.75 -6.70
C GLN A 32 -26.56 21.17 -6.28
N CYS A 33 -25.53 21.31 -5.42
CA CYS A 33 -25.14 22.62 -4.84
C CYS A 33 -24.09 23.34 -5.68
N ARG A 34 -23.54 22.71 -6.75
CA ARG A 34 -22.39 23.23 -7.52
C ARG A 34 -21.26 23.64 -6.59
N ALA A 35 -21.00 22.80 -5.57
CA ALA A 35 -20.03 23.08 -4.53
C ALA A 35 -18.63 23.32 -5.09
N GLN A 36 -17.96 24.35 -4.59
CA GLN A 36 -16.60 24.74 -4.96
C GLN A 36 -15.72 24.90 -3.71
N GLY A 37 -14.41 25.05 -3.91
CA GLY A 37 -13.45 25.33 -2.85
C GLY A 37 -13.01 24.07 -2.11
N VAL A 38 -12.87 24.16 -0.78
CA VAL A 38 -12.24 23.14 0.06
C VAL A 38 -12.99 21.81 0.05
N TYR A 39 -14.33 21.82 -0.01
CA TYR A 39 -15.09 20.57 0.08
C TYR A 39 -14.77 19.59 -1.05
N PRO A 40 -14.92 19.93 -2.34
CA PRO A 40 -14.58 19.03 -3.44
C PRO A 40 -13.08 18.77 -3.58
N LEU A 41 -12.21 19.62 -3.04
CA LEU A 41 -10.76 19.45 -3.12
C LEU A 41 -10.13 18.65 -1.97
N ALA A 42 -10.81 18.55 -0.82
CA ALA A 42 -10.27 17.91 0.36
C ALA A 42 -11.14 16.76 0.88
N TYR A 43 -12.42 17.02 1.20
CA TYR A 43 -13.28 16.03 1.84
C TYR A 43 -13.72 14.92 0.88
N TYR A 44 -14.14 15.28 -0.32
CA TYR A 44 -14.53 14.31 -1.34
C TYR A 44 -13.39 13.34 -1.72
N PRO A 45 -12.19 13.80 -2.14
CA PRO A 45 -11.08 12.90 -2.41
C PRO A 45 -10.62 12.13 -1.17
N HIS A 46 -10.76 12.68 0.05
CA HIS A 46 -10.46 11.98 1.29
C HIS A 46 -11.34 10.75 1.50
N ASN A 47 -12.66 10.85 1.27
CA ASN A 47 -13.57 9.71 1.39
C ASN A 47 -13.26 8.62 0.38
N ILE A 48 -12.91 8.99 -0.85
CA ILE A 48 -12.49 8.05 -1.90
C ILE A 48 -11.14 7.40 -1.54
N HIS A 49 -10.20 8.18 -1.01
CA HIS A 49 -8.89 7.69 -0.57
C HIS A 49 -9.03 6.68 0.58
N PHE A 50 -9.96 6.92 1.48
CA PHE A 50 -10.31 5.99 2.56
C PHE A 50 -10.97 4.71 2.03
N LEU A 51 -11.80 4.80 0.98
CA LEU A 51 -12.36 3.63 0.29
C LEU A 51 -11.23 2.79 -0.32
N TRP A 52 -10.28 3.43 -1.00
CA TRP A 52 -9.10 2.74 -1.54
C TRP A 52 -8.32 1.99 -0.46
N ASP A 53 -8.00 2.63 0.68
CA ASP A 53 -7.26 2.00 1.78
C ASP A 53 -8.01 0.79 2.34
N SER A 54 -9.30 0.96 2.62
CA SER A 54 -10.12 -0.12 3.18
C SER A 54 -10.29 -1.29 2.21
N ALA A 55 -10.58 -1.02 0.94
CA ALA A 55 -10.69 -2.05 -0.11
C ALA A 55 -9.35 -2.77 -0.34
N THR A 56 -8.22 -2.05 -0.22
CA THR A 56 -6.88 -2.64 -0.27
C THR A 56 -6.67 -3.66 0.84
N MET A 57 -7.10 -3.35 2.06
CA MET A 57 -6.98 -4.26 3.20
C MET A 57 -7.90 -5.50 3.09
N GLU A 58 -8.99 -5.39 2.35
CA GLU A 58 -9.90 -6.49 2.02
C GLU A 58 -9.46 -7.35 0.82
N GLY A 59 -8.43 -6.93 0.06
CA GLY A 59 -8.04 -7.57 -1.18
C GLY A 59 -9.01 -7.33 -2.36
N ARG A 60 -9.84 -6.32 -2.31
CA ARG A 60 -10.77 -5.89 -3.38
C ARG A 60 -10.02 -5.04 -4.41
N ARG A 61 -9.23 -5.71 -5.23
CA ARG A 61 -8.33 -5.11 -6.21
C ARG A 61 -9.06 -4.13 -7.14
N GLN A 62 -10.17 -4.56 -7.74
CA GLN A 62 -10.90 -3.72 -8.69
C GLN A 62 -11.38 -2.43 -8.03
N VAL A 63 -12.04 -2.54 -6.89
CA VAL A 63 -12.57 -1.37 -6.15
C VAL A 63 -11.44 -0.46 -5.69
N ALA A 64 -10.34 -1.03 -5.19
CA ALA A 64 -9.19 -0.25 -4.75
C ALA A 64 -8.56 0.55 -5.90
N ILE A 65 -8.35 -0.07 -7.07
CA ILE A 65 -7.78 0.60 -8.24
C ILE A 65 -8.73 1.68 -8.78
N GLU A 66 -10.02 1.41 -8.86
CA GLU A 66 -11.02 2.38 -9.29
C GLU A 66 -11.09 3.58 -8.34
N ALA A 67 -11.12 3.33 -7.03
CA ALA A 67 -11.11 4.39 -6.02
C ALA A 67 -9.81 5.23 -6.08
N ALA A 68 -8.66 4.58 -6.23
CA ALA A 68 -7.37 5.28 -6.38
C ALA A 68 -7.36 6.22 -7.59
N ARG A 69 -7.80 5.73 -8.75
CA ARG A 69 -7.92 6.55 -9.98
C ARG A 69 -8.90 7.69 -9.80
N LYS A 70 -10.04 7.42 -9.18
CA LYS A 70 -11.08 8.42 -8.92
C LYS A 70 -10.59 9.51 -7.99
N ALA A 71 -9.87 9.16 -6.91
CA ALA A 71 -9.25 10.13 -6.01
C ALA A 71 -8.26 11.05 -6.76
N ALA A 72 -7.38 10.47 -7.58
CA ALA A 72 -6.42 11.25 -8.36
C ALA A 72 -7.11 12.15 -9.41
N SER A 73 -8.11 11.64 -10.13
CA SER A 73 -8.82 12.39 -11.18
C SER A 73 -9.73 13.49 -10.62
N SER A 74 -10.08 13.46 -9.34
CA SER A 74 -10.84 14.53 -8.69
C SER A 74 -10.01 15.78 -8.42
N ILE A 75 -8.68 15.69 -8.53
CA ILE A 75 -7.76 16.79 -8.30
C ILE A 75 -7.49 17.52 -9.62
N PRO A 76 -7.73 18.85 -9.70
CA PRO A 76 -7.35 19.63 -10.88
C PRO A 76 -5.86 19.52 -11.18
N ALA A 77 -5.49 19.45 -12.45
CA ALA A 77 -4.17 19.06 -12.92
C ALA A 77 -2.99 19.83 -12.28
N ASP A 78 -3.16 21.11 -11.97
CA ASP A 78 -2.11 21.97 -11.42
C ASP A 78 -2.33 22.40 -9.96
N ALA A 79 -3.43 21.97 -9.34
CA ALA A 79 -3.79 22.39 -7.97
C ALA A 79 -2.75 21.98 -6.91
N TRP A 80 -1.99 20.91 -7.14
CA TRP A 80 -0.92 20.47 -6.25
C TRP A 80 0.25 21.47 -6.13
N ARG A 81 0.43 22.37 -7.11
CA ARG A 81 1.47 23.40 -7.04
C ARG A 81 1.16 24.46 -5.99
N GLU A 82 -0.11 24.77 -5.83
CA GLU A 82 -0.59 25.70 -4.80
C GLU A 82 -0.87 24.99 -3.46
N VAL A 83 -1.32 23.74 -3.54
CA VAL A 83 -1.71 22.92 -2.37
C VAL A 83 -0.95 21.59 -2.40
N PRO A 84 0.31 21.55 -1.90
CA PRO A 84 1.15 20.35 -1.93
C PRO A 84 0.54 19.11 -1.28
N LEU A 85 -0.39 19.28 -0.33
CA LEU A 85 -1.11 18.20 0.34
C LEU A 85 -1.91 17.31 -0.63
N LEU A 86 -2.23 17.81 -1.82
CA LEU A 86 -2.97 17.05 -2.84
C LEU A 86 -2.14 15.95 -3.49
N HIS A 87 -0.80 15.96 -3.34
CA HIS A 87 0.06 14.89 -3.83
C HIS A 87 -0.33 13.51 -3.30
N GLN A 88 -0.84 13.42 -2.07
CA GLN A 88 -1.29 12.14 -1.51
C GLN A 88 -2.32 11.44 -2.40
N PHE A 89 -3.22 12.20 -3.02
CA PHE A 89 -4.24 11.64 -3.93
C PHE A 89 -3.66 11.30 -5.30
N LEU A 90 -2.75 12.14 -5.82
CA LEU A 90 -2.15 11.96 -7.15
C LEU A 90 -1.25 10.72 -7.25
N VAL A 91 -0.57 10.36 -6.15
CA VAL A 91 0.30 9.17 -6.13
C VAL A 91 -0.46 7.88 -5.77
N THR A 92 -1.70 7.97 -5.31
CA THR A 92 -2.50 6.81 -4.87
C THR A 92 -2.64 5.71 -5.93
N PRO A 93 -2.86 6.01 -7.25
CA PRO A 93 -2.91 4.98 -8.28
C PRO A 93 -1.63 4.14 -8.36
N LEU A 94 -0.46 4.77 -8.20
CA LEU A 94 0.84 4.09 -8.23
C LEU A 94 0.95 3.05 -7.10
N PHE A 95 0.51 3.39 -5.90
CA PHE A 95 0.46 2.46 -4.77
C PHE A 95 -0.56 1.36 -4.97
N ALA A 96 -1.74 1.68 -5.53
CA ALA A 96 -2.76 0.68 -5.84
C ALA A 96 -2.26 -0.36 -6.86
N TYR A 97 -1.67 0.09 -7.97
CA TYR A 97 -1.09 -0.80 -8.97
C TYR A 97 0.00 -1.70 -8.38
N THR A 98 0.92 -1.10 -7.61
CA THR A 98 2.01 -1.84 -6.96
C THR A 98 1.48 -2.87 -5.98
N ARG A 99 0.49 -2.51 -5.17
CA ARG A 99 -0.09 -3.42 -4.17
C ARG A 99 -0.68 -4.66 -4.79
N PHE A 100 -1.34 -4.49 -5.93
CA PHE A 100 -1.99 -5.59 -6.63
C PHE A 100 -1.17 -6.17 -7.78
N GLY A 101 0.10 -5.72 -7.93
CA GLY A 101 1.05 -6.25 -8.90
C GLY A 101 0.70 -5.93 -10.35
N GLU A 102 0.02 -4.84 -10.63
CA GLU A 102 -0.31 -4.35 -11.97
C GLU A 102 0.93 -3.75 -12.65
N TRP A 103 1.95 -4.58 -12.84
CA TRP A 103 3.28 -4.13 -13.25
C TRP A 103 3.30 -3.44 -14.60
N ASP A 104 2.46 -3.89 -15.53
CA ASP A 104 2.32 -3.22 -16.83
C ASP A 104 1.74 -1.81 -16.68
N LEU A 105 0.75 -1.61 -15.79
CA LEU A 105 0.23 -0.30 -15.50
C LEU A 105 1.30 0.59 -14.85
N VAL A 106 2.07 0.05 -13.89
CA VAL A 106 3.17 0.79 -13.25
C VAL A 106 4.24 1.22 -14.28
N LEU A 107 4.65 0.33 -15.17
CA LEU A 107 5.72 0.61 -16.14
C LEU A 107 5.28 1.55 -17.26
N ASN A 108 3.98 1.53 -17.61
CA ASN A 108 3.39 2.40 -18.62
C ASN A 108 2.91 3.76 -18.06
N GLU A 109 2.95 3.96 -16.72
CA GLU A 109 2.57 5.24 -16.13
C GLU A 109 3.51 6.35 -16.58
N PRO A 110 2.97 7.46 -17.12
CA PRO A 110 3.81 8.53 -17.62
C PRO A 110 4.67 9.17 -16.52
N ARG A 111 5.80 9.72 -16.93
CA ARG A 111 6.67 10.43 -15.99
C ARG A 111 5.91 11.65 -15.42
N PRO A 112 5.95 11.85 -14.09
CA PRO A 112 5.36 13.03 -13.46
C PRO A 112 5.97 14.36 -13.97
N PRO A 113 5.28 15.50 -13.75
CA PRO A 113 5.80 16.82 -14.03
C PRO A 113 7.19 17.02 -13.41
N GLN A 114 8.10 17.71 -14.13
CA GLN A 114 9.51 17.84 -13.76
C GLN A 114 9.73 18.55 -12.41
N ASP A 115 8.82 19.43 -12.06
CA ASP A 115 8.80 20.21 -10.82
C ASP A 115 8.16 19.47 -9.62
N SER A 116 7.59 18.26 -9.84
CA SER A 116 7.04 17.43 -8.77
C SER A 116 8.03 16.37 -8.30
N LEU A 117 8.97 16.78 -7.44
CA LEU A 117 10.02 15.87 -6.94
C LEU A 117 9.45 14.70 -6.14
N PHE A 118 8.48 14.96 -5.23
CA PHE A 118 7.86 13.90 -4.44
C PHE A 118 7.21 12.82 -5.31
N TRP A 119 6.37 13.21 -6.26
CA TRP A 119 5.72 12.28 -7.18
C TRP A 119 6.74 11.53 -8.03
N THR A 120 7.79 12.22 -8.51
CA THR A 120 8.88 11.60 -9.28
C THR A 120 9.61 10.52 -8.46
N VAL A 121 9.87 10.74 -7.17
CA VAL A 121 10.50 9.74 -6.31
C VAL A 121 9.58 8.53 -6.07
N VAL A 122 8.27 8.76 -5.84
CA VAL A 122 7.29 7.67 -5.75
C VAL A 122 7.23 6.89 -7.07
N TRP A 123 7.27 7.57 -8.21
CA TRP A 123 7.28 6.94 -9.53
C TRP A 123 8.52 6.05 -9.73
N TYR A 124 9.72 6.50 -9.35
CA TYR A 124 10.94 5.67 -9.36
C TYR A 124 10.80 4.46 -8.42
N PHE A 125 10.23 4.66 -7.24
CA PHE A 125 10.01 3.59 -6.27
C PHE A 125 9.16 2.45 -6.83
N VAL A 126 7.98 2.76 -7.35
CA VAL A 126 7.05 1.75 -7.86
C VAL A 126 7.58 1.05 -9.11
N ARG A 127 8.27 1.78 -10.00
CA ARG A 127 8.95 1.19 -11.16
C ARG A 127 10.09 0.27 -10.75
N GLY A 128 10.87 0.66 -9.73
CA GLY A 128 11.88 -0.20 -9.14
C GLY A 128 11.29 -1.52 -8.65
N LEU A 129 10.16 -1.48 -7.93
CA LEU A 129 9.45 -2.69 -7.49
C LEU A 129 8.92 -3.51 -8.68
N ALA A 130 8.40 -2.86 -9.73
CA ALA A 130 7.96 -3.54 -10.93
C ALA A 130 9.11 -4.29 -11.63
N TYR A 131 10.30 -3.70 -11.68
CA TYR A 131 11.49 -4.35 -12.21
C TYR A 131 11.99 -5.49 -11.30
N VAL A 132 11.90 -5.37 -9.98
CA VAL A 132 12.16 -6.50 -9.05
C VAL A 132 11.21 -7.65 -9.35
N ALA A 133 9.91 -7.37 -9.45
CA ALA A 133 8.87 -8.36 -9.69
C ALA A 133 9.03 -9.07 -11.03
N THR A 134 9.38 -8.32 -12.08
CA THR A 134 9.55 -8.86 -13.46
C THR A 134 10.94 -9.42 -13.73
N GLY A 135 11.79 -9.59 -12.72
CA GLY A 135 13.09 -10.24 -12.84
C GLY A 135 14.16 -9.41 -13.56
N LYS A 136 14.09 -8.08 -13.43
CA LYS A 136 15.03 -7.11 -14.03
C LYS A 136 15.78 -6.33 -12.93
N PRO A 137 16.68 -7.00 -12.17
CA PRO A 137 17.33 -6.39 -10.99
C PRO A 137 18.27 -5.23 -11.31
N ASP A 138 18.82 -5.16 -12.53
CA ASP A 138 19.70 -4.06 -12.92
C ASP A 138 18.90 -2.80 -13.21
N GLU A 139 17.76 -2.90 -13.89
CA GLU A 139 16.81 -1.81 -14.08
C GLU A 139 16.25 -1.32 -12.74
N ALA A 140 15.92 -2.26 -11.82
CA ALA A 140 15.50 -1.90 -10.48
C ALA A 140 16.56 -1.10 -9.73
N ASN A 141 17.85 -1.46 -9.87
CA ASN A 141 18.96 -0.74 -9.27
C ASN A 141 19.14 0.67 -9.87
N LEU A 142 18.91 0.84 -11.18
CA LEU A 142 18.91 2.16 -11.81
C LEU A 142 17.80 3.06 -11.23
N GLU A 143 16.59 2.53 -11.08
CA GLU A 143 15.48 3.28 -10.46
C GLU A 143 15.78 3.62 -8.98
N LEU A 144 16.38 2.70 -8.22
CA LEU A 144 16.80 2.96 -6.84
C LEU A 144 17.85 4.08 -6.74
N ASN A 145 18.80 4.15 -7.67
CA ASN A 145 19.79 5.22 -7.68
C ASN A 145 19.15 6.58 -8.01
N ARG A 146 18.27 6.64 -9.02
CA ARG A 146 17.51 7.85 -9.37
C ARG A 146 16.62 8.31 -8.19
N LEU A 147 15.98 7.36 -7.51
CA LEU A 147 15.19 7.62 -6.31
C LEU A 147 16.05 8.28 -5.23
N ARG A 148 17.23 7.71 -4.93
CA ARG A 148 18.15 8.23 -3.90
C ARG A 148 18.64 9.64 -4.23
N GLU A 149 19.03 9.85 -5.47
CA GLU A 149 19.51 11.16 -5.96
C GLU A 149 18.40 12.21 -5.84
N THR A 150 17.20 11.91 -6.33
CA THR A 150 16.08 12.86 -6.29
C THR A 150 15.59 13.09 -4.85
N ALA A 151 15.52 12.06 -4.01
CA ALA A 151 15.09 12.17 -2.62
C ALA A 151 16.09 12.92 -1.72
N ALA A 152 17.33 13.11 -2.17
CA ALA A 152 18.33 13.89 -1.46
C ALA A 152 18.15 15.42 -1.61
N HIS A 153 17.21 15.88 -2.43
CA HIS A 153 17.01 17.31 -2.67
C HIS A 153 16.46 18.00 -1.41
N ASP A 154 17.09 19.10 -1.00
CA ASP A 154 16.81 19.82 0.24
C ASP A 154 15.36 20.31 0.34
N SER A 155 14.72 20.65 -0.78
CA SER A 155 13.33 21.12 -0.80
C SER A 155 12.32 20.08 -0.31
N LEU A 156 12.68 18.78 -0.23
CA LEU A 156 11.81 17.71 0.27
C LEU A 156 11.82 17.59 1.80
N VAL A 157 12.74 18.23 2.50
CA VAL A 157 12.88 18.10 3.96
C VAL A 157 11.63 18.60 4.67
N ASP A 158 11.19 19.82 4.35
CA ASP A 158 10.00 20.45 4.96
C ASP A 158 8.76 20.41 4.07
N TYR A 159 8.86 19.75 2.91
CA TYR A 159 7.75 19.65 1.96
C TYR A 159 6.66 18.71 2.49
N ARG A 160 5.45 19.23 2.64
CA ARG A 160 4.32 18.47 3.19
C ARG A 160 3.37 18.06 2.10
N VAL A 161 3.21 16.75 1.96
CA VAL A 161 2.45 16.12 0.85
C VAL A 161 1.18 15.42 1.31
N THR A 162 0.92 15.42 2.62
CA THR A 162 -0.24 14.78 3.24
C THR A 162 -0.83 15.68 4.32
N PHE A 163 -2.02 15.35 4.82
CA PHE A 163 -2.65 16.09 5.93
C PHE A 163 -1.95 15.90 7.27
N SER A 164 -1.03 14.95 7.38
CA SER A 164 -0.21 14.75 8.56
C SER A 164 0.88 15.83 8.71
N ARG A 165 1.63 15.75 9.81
CA ARG A 165 2.82 16.56 10.02
C ARG A 165 4.10 15.91 9.46
N ASN A 166 4.01 14.73 8.85
CA ASN A 166 5.14 14.06 8.25
C ASN A 166 5.64 14.84 7.03
N GLY A 167 6.95 15.04 6.93
CA GLY A 167 7.58 15.62 5.75
C GLY A 167 7.70 14.57 4.62
N ALA A 168 7.75 15.03 3.38
CA ALA A 168 7.95 14.17 2.22
C ALA A 168 9.18 13.27 2.39
N LYS A 169 10.29 13.83 2.88
CA LYS A 169 11.53 13.10 3.10
C LYS A 169 11.35 11.88 3.99
N ALA A 170 10.59 12.00 5.09
CA ALA A 170 10.35 10.89 6.01
C ALA A 170 9.65 9.71 5.33
N ILE A 171 8.67 9.99 4.46
CA ILE A 171 7.95 8.99 3.65
C ILE A 171 8.89 8.37 2.60
N LEU A 172 9.67 9.19 1.91
CA LEU A 172 10.57 8.75 0.85
C LEU A 172 11.78 7.96 1.39
N ASP A 173 12.19 8.20 2.64
CA ASP A 173 13.23 7.40 3.29
C ASP A 173 12.79 5.95 3.52
N ILE A 174 11.49 5.71 3.78
CA ILE A 174 10.91 4.37 3.82
C ILE A 174 10.97 3.72 2.42
N ALA A 175 10.57 4.45 1.38
CA ALA A 175 10.60 3.95 0.00
C ALA A 175 12.01 3.46 -0.41
N LYS A 176 13.06 4.21 -0.03
CA LYS A 176 14.47 3.82 -0.30
C LYS A 176 14.83 2.49 0.34
N GLU A 177 14.51 2.32 1.61
CA GLU A 177 14.88 1.11 2.35
C GLU A 177 14.04 -0.09 1.90
N VAL A 178 12.75 0.10 1.59
CA VAL A 178 11.87 -0.97 1.07
C VAL A 178 12.38 -1.44 -0.29
N LEU A 179 12.60 -0.54 -1.27
CA LEU A 179 13.08 -0.95 -2.59
C LEU A 179 14.46 -1.61 -2.52
N ALA A 180 15.38 -1.08 -1.70
CA ALA A 180 16.69 -1.68 -1.51
C ALA A 180 16.59 -3.07 -0.87
N GLY A 181 15.69 -3.26 0.09
CA GLY A 181 15.42 -4.54 0.74
C GLY A 181 14.87 -5.58 -0.24
N GLU A 182 13.84 -5.22 -1.00
CA GLU A 182 13.23 -6.12 -1.99
C GLU A 182 14.20 -6.49 -3.12
N LEU A 183 15.04 -5.55 -3.57
CA LEU A 183 16.08 -5.82 -4.56
C LEU A 183 17.16 -6.77 -4.01
N SER A 184 17.56 -6.61 -2.73
CA SER A 184 18.49 -7.52 -2.07
C SER A 184 17.89 -8.93 -1.94
N ALA A 185 16.62 -9.04 -1.53
CA ALA A 185 15.90 -10.31 -1.45
C ALA A 185 15.82 -11.02 -2.82
N LYS A 186 15.55 -10.27 -3.90
CA LYS A 186 15.52 -10.80 -5.27
C LYS A 186 16.87 -11.37 -5.72
N ARG A 187 17.97 -10.83 -5.20
CA ARG A 187 19.33 -11.30 -5.44
C ARG A 187 19.77 -12.46 -4.53
N GLY A 188 18.90 -12.88 -3.60
CA GLY A 188 19.20 -13.92 -2.60
C GLY A 188 20.02 -13.42 -1.39
N ASP A 189 20.27 -12.12 -1.30
CA ASP A 189 20.96 -11.50 -0.16
C ASP A 189 19.94 -11.17 0.94
N TYR A 190 19.46 -12.22 1.61
CA TYR A 190 18.41 -12.13 2.60
C TYR A 190 18.83 -11.35 3.86
N ASP A 191 20.10 -11.47 4.29
CA ASP A 191 20.57 -10.76 5.48
C ASP A 191 20.54 -9.24 5.29
N ASN A 192 21.00 -8.75 4.15
CA ASN A 192 20.93 -7.34 3.81
C ASN A 192 19.46 -6.90 3.59
N ALA A 193 18.63 -7.73 2.94
CA ALA A 193 17.20 -7.46 2.75
C ALA A 193 16.49 -7.25 4.10
N ILE A 194 16.69 -8.17 5.04
CA ILE A 194 16.11 -8.12 6.38
C ILE A 194 16.60 -6.87 7.14
N ALA A 195 17.90 -6.57 7.10
CA ALA A 195 18.45 -5.39 7.75
C ALA A 195 17.87 -4.08 7.17
N ARG A 196 17.64 -4.00 5.84
CA ARG A 196 17.00 -2.88 5.18
C ARG A 196 15.55 -2.72 5.59
N LEU A 197 14.78 -3.80 5.58
CA LEU A 197 13.36 -3.77 5.94
C LEU A 197 13.16 -3.47 7.43
N HIS A 198 14.03 -3.91 8.32
CA HIS A 198 14.01 -3.47 9.72
C HIS A 198 14.23 -1.95 9.86
N ARG A 199 15.15 -1.37 9.09
CA ARG A 199 15.31 0.09 9.07
C ARG A 199 14.06 0.79 8.53
N ALA A 200 13.45 0.25 7.49
CA ALA A 200 12.20 0.78 6.94
C ALA A 200 11.07 0.73 7.99
N ILE A 201 10.97 -0.33 8.80
CA ILE A 201 10.02 -0.42 9.92
C ILE A 201 10.27 0.66 10.96
N LEU A 202 11.52 0.90 11.34
CA LEU A 202 11.85 1.97 12.30
C LEU A 202 11.45 3.35 11.76
N LEU A 203 11.63 3.61 10.47
CA LEU A 203 11.21 4.85 9.82
C LEU A 203 9.66 4.95 9.77
N GLU A 204 8.96 3.88 9.41
CA GLU A 204 7.49 3.81 9.42
C GLU A 204 6.93 4.05 10.83
N ASP A 205 7.51 3.42 11.84
CA ASP A 205 7.08 3.52 13.23
C ASP A 205 7.27 4.92 13.82
N ASN A 206 8.20 5.70 13.28
CA ASN A 206 8.45 7.09 13.66
C ASN A 206 7.53 8.10 12.94
N LEU A 207 6.74 7.67 11.97
CA LEU A 207 5.77 8.56 11.35
C LEU A 207 4.71 9.00 12.37
N ILE A 208 4.36 10.27 12.32
CA ILE A 208 3.22 10.82 13.05
C ILE A 208 1.95 10.17 12.49
N TYR A 209 1.08 9.77 13.38
CA TYR A 209 -0.18 9.13 13.04
C TYR A 209 -1.01 9.91 12.03
N ASN A 210 -1.51 9.22 11.00
CA ASN A 210 -2.46 9.71 10.00
C ASN A 210 -3.39 8.59 9.54
N GLU A 211 -4.55 8.92 8.99
CA GLU A 211 -5.48 7.98 8.37
C GLU A 211 -6.04 8.52 7.05
N PRO A 212 -5.92 7.75 5.96
CA PRO A 212 -5.07 6.57 5.81
C PRO A 212 -3.61 6.86 6.16
N PRO A 213 -2.80 5.83 6.51
CA PRO A 213 -1.39 6.03 6.82
C PRO A 213 -0.64 6.66 5.66
N ASP A 214 0.32 7.55 5.94
CA ASP A 214 1.14 8.19 4.90
C ASP A 214 2.03 7.18 4.15
N TRP A 215 2.41 6.07 4.81
CA TRP A 215 3.00 4.91 4.17
C TRP A 215 1.93 3.81 4.03
N HIS A 216 1.51 3.52 2.82
CA HIS A 216 0.29 2.77 2.54
C HIS A 216 0.43 1.25 2.58
N VAL A 217 1.66 0.72 2.40
CA VAL A 217 1.92 -0.72 2.45
C VAL A 217 2.75 -1.02 3.67
N PRO A 218 2.18 -1.61 4.74
CA PRO A 218 2.90 -1.88 5.98
C PRO A 218 4.20 -2.66 5.71
N VAL A 219 5.33 -2.09 6.12
CA VAL A 219 6.67 -2.66 5.82
C VAL A 219 6.84 -4.06 6.43
N ARG A 220 6.13 -4.31 7.55
CA ARG A 220 6.13 -5.63 8.20
C ARG A 220 5.61 -6.73 7.29
N GLN A 221 4.74 -6.43 6.35
CA GLN A 221 4.25 -7.41 5.37
C GLN A 221 5.35 -7.82 4.38
N SER A 222 6.18 -6.87 3.94
CA SER A 222 7.36 -7.15 3.12
C SER A 222 8.41 -7.94 3.91
N LEU A 223 8.72 -7.51 5.14
CA LEU A 223 9.70 -8.20 5.97
C LEU A 223 9.28 -9.64 6.27
N GLY A 224 8.01 -9.87 6.65
CA GLY A 224 7.51 -11.22 6.91
C GLY A 224 7.61 -12.13 5.69
N ALA A 225 7.30 -11.62 4.48
CA ALA A 225 7.44 -12.38 3.25
C ALA A 225 8.91 -12.71 2.93
N VAL A 226 9.85 -11.77 3.16
CA VAL A 226 11.29 -12.00 2.96
C VAL A 226 11.82 -13.02 3.98
N LEU A 227 11.40 -12.95 5.25
CA LEU A 227 11.76 -13.93 6.27
C LEU A 227 11.29 -15.34 5.91
N LEU A 228 10.05 -15.50 5.42
CA LEU A 228 9.56 -16.78 4.92
C LEU A 228 10.39 -17.30 3.76
N SER A 229 10.76 -16.43 2.81
CA SER A 229 11.62 -16.80 1.68
C SER A 229 13.04 -17.21 2.11
N ALA A 230 13.52 -16.65 3.23
CA ALA A 230 14.80 -16.99 3.86
C ALA A 230 14.72 -18.25 4.75
N GLY A 231 13.56 -18.90 4.87
CA GLY A 231 13.36 -20.06 5.77
C GLY A 231 13.24 -19.74 7.25
N ARG A 232 13.07 -18.45 7.62
CA ARG A 232 13.01 -17.92 9.00
C ARG A 232 11.54 -17.76 9.44
N ALA A 233 10.80 -18.86 9.47
CA ALA A 233 9.35 -18.85 9.66
C ALA A 233 8.92 -18.40 11.07
N ASP A 234 9.70 -18.66 12.10
CA ASP A 234 9.45 -18.23 13.48
C ASP A 234 9.56 -16.70 13.63
N GLU A 235 10.54 -16.10 12.99
CA GLU A 235 10.69 -14.65 12.97
C GLU A 235 9.58 -13.97 12.12
N ALA A 236 9.21 -14.57 11.00
CA ALA A 236 8.09 -14.10 10.19
C ALA A 236 6.78 -14.10 11.01
N GLU A 237 6.52 -15.14 11.79
CA GLU A 237 5.37 -15.21 12.70
C GLU A 237 5.33 -14.00 13.64
N ALA A 238 6.45 -13.69 14.29
CA ALA A 238 6.53 -12.56 15.22
C ALA A 238 6.25 -11.23 14.50
N ILE A 239 6.78 -11.03 13.30
CA ILE A 239 6.56 -9.82 12.50
C ILE A 239 5.10 -9.67 12.07
N TYR A 240 4.43 -10.76 11.65
CA TYR A 240 3.02 -10.69 11.29
C TYR A 240 2.11 -10.40 12.49
N TRP A 241 2.42 -10.95 13.66
CA TRP A 241 1.68 -10.59 14.88
C TRP A 241 1.83 -9.10 15.22
N GLN A 242 3.04 -8.52 15.10
CA GLN A 242 3.27 -7.10 15.30
C GLN A 242 2.47 -6.24 14.30
N ASP A 243 2.36 -6.67 13.03
CA ASP A 243 1.52 -5.95 12.07
C ASP A 243 0.04 -6.03 12.43
N LEU A 244 -0.45 -7.20 12.88
CA LEU A 244 -1.84 -7.39 13.29
C LEU A 244 -2.23 -6.65 14.57
N GLU A 245 -1.29 -6.23 15.40
CA GLU A 245 -1.53 -5.30 16.52
C GLU A 245 -1.88 -3.89 16.01
N ARG A 246 -1.25 -3.45 14.92
CA ARG A 246 -1.43 -2.13 14.31
C ARG A 246 -2.56 -2.12 13.28
N ASN A 247 -2.54 -3.09 12.39
CA ASN A 247 -3.47 -3.26 11.27
C ASN A 247 -4.32 -4.52 11.52
N ARG A 248 -5.23 -4.42 12.49
CA ARG A 248 -6.03 -5.56 12.96
C ARG A 248 -6.78 -6.23 11.81
N GLU A 249 -6.84 -7.56 11.84
CA GLU A 249 -7.64 -8.39 10.92
C GLU A 249 -7.39 -8.14 9.41
N ASN A 250 -6.26 -7.52 9.02
CA ASN A 250 -5.94 -7.39 7.60
C ASN A 250 -5.59 -8.74 6.98
N GLY A 251 -6.12 -9.01 5.79
CA GLY A 251 -5.96 -10.31 5.13
C GLY A 251 -4.53 -10.61 4.72
N TRP A 252 -3.72 -9.59 4.41
CA TRP A 252 -2.34 -9.78 3.97
C TRP A 252 -1.46 -10.38 5.05
N SER A 253 -1.48 -9.84 6.25
CA SER A 253 -0.71 -10.37 7.38
C SER A 253 -1.29 -11.66 7.92
N LEU A 254 -2.63 -11.83 7.91
CA LEU A 254 -3.25 -13.11 8.25
C LEU A 254 -2.81 -14.23 7.31
N PHE A 255 -2.68 -13.95 6.01
CA PHE A 255 -2.16 -14.93 5.05
C PHE A 255 -0.70 -15.30 5.33
N GLY A 256 0.17 -14.30 5.52
CA GLY A 256 1.58 -14.52 5.83
C GLY A 256 1.77 -15.28 7.14
N LEU A 257 1.01 -14.92 8.18
CA LEU A 257 1.00 -15.63 9.47
C LEU A 257 0.56 -17.08 9.30
N LEU A 258 -0.49 -17.34 8.53
CA LEU A 258 -0.95 -18.68 8.21
C LEU A 258 0.16 -19.53 7.55
N GLN A 259 0.87 -18.97 6.57
CA GLN A 259 2.00 -19.64 5.92
C GLN A 259 3.12 -19.94 6.93
N SER A 260 3.46 -18.97 7.77
CA SER A 260 4.49 -19.11 8.79
C SER A 260 4.17 -20.24 9.79
N LEU A 261 2.94 -20.28 10.31
CA LEU A 261 2.49 -21.32 11.24
C LEU A 261 2.48 -22.71 10.59
N ARG A 262 2.05 -22.81 9.33
CA ARG A 262 2.08 -24.06 8.57
C ARG A 262 3.49 -24.59 8.37
N THR A 263 4.43 -23.71 8.00
CA THR A 263 5.85 -24.06 7.83
C THR A 263 6.47 -24.58 9.13
N GLN A 264 6.04 -24.09 10.28
CA GLN A 264 6.50 -24.53 11.59
C GLN A 264 5.76 -25.78 12.13
N GLY A 265 4.77 -26.31 11.41
CA GLY A 265 3.97 -27.44 11.88
C GLY A 265 2.96 -27.11 12.99
N LYS A 266 2.68 -25.83 13.24
CA LYS A 266 1.73 -25.36 14.28
C LYS A 266 0.28 -25.47 13.81
N ALA A 267 -0.21 -26.69 13.61
CA ALA A 267 -1.46 -26.98 12.89
C ALA A 267 -2.69 -26.34 13.56
N GLU A 268 -2.83 -26.40 14.88
CA GLU A 268 -3.97 -25.83 15.60
C GLU A 268 -4.04 -24.30 15.45
N GLN A 269 -2.91 -23.62 15.65
CA GLN A 269 -2.81 -22.17 15.49
C GLN A 269 -3.05 -21.77 14.03
N ALA A 270 -2.52 -22.52 13.06
CA ALA A 270 -2.75 -22.30 11.65
C ALA A 270 -4.23 -22.38 11.29
N ALA A 271 -4.97 -23.38 11.81
CA ALA A 271 -6.41 -23.52 11.59
C ALA A 271 -7.20 -22.33 12.15
N ALA A 272 -6.83 -21.83 13.34
CA ALA A 272 -7.45 -20.65 13.94
C ALA A 272 -7.22 -19.38 13.09
N VAL A 273 -5.98 -19.18 12.61
CA VAL A 273 -5.63 -18.03 11.74
C VAL A 273 -6.29 -18.15 10.36
N GLU A 274 -6.39 -19.37 9.81
CA GLU A 274 -7.08 -19.59 8.53
C GLU A 274 -8.55 -19.17 8.58
N LYS A 275 -9.25 -19.44 9.67
CA LYS A 275 -10.63 -18.97 9.86
C LYS A 275 -10.73 -17.45 9.84
N ARG A 276 -9.78 -16.75 10.48
CA ARG A 276 -9.70 -15.28 10.45
C ARG A 276 -9.39 -14.78 9.05
N PHE A 277 -8.42 -15.39 8.37
CA PHE A 277 -8.06 -15.04 7.00
C PHE A 277 -9.25 -15.19 6.05
N ARG A 278 -9.95 -16.34 6.06
CA ARG A 278 -11.14 -16.56 5.21
C ARG A 278 -12.23 -15.51 5.45
N LYS A 279 -12.41 -15.08 6.71
CA LYS A 279 -13.34 -14.00 7.03
C LYS A 279 -12.89 -12.66 6.46
N ALA A 280 -11.61 -12.29 6.64
CA ALA A 280 -11.04 -11.04 6.15
C ALA A 280 -11.02 -10.96 4.63
N TRP A 281 -10.84 -12.10 3.95
CA TRP A 281 -10.65 -12.21 2.50
C TRP A 281 -11.91 -12.64 1.73
N LYS A 282 -13.07 -12.66 2.39
CA LYS A 282 -14.34 -13.15 1.79
C LYS A 282 -14.82 -12.35 0.58
N ARG A 283 -14.40 -11.08 0.47
CA ARG A 283 -14.76 -10.16 -0.60
C ARG A 283 -13.62 -9.90 -1.59
N ALA A 284 -12.46 -10.54 -1.38
CA ALA A 284 -11.30 -10.34 -2.22
C ALA A 284 -11.52 -10.90 -3.63
N ASP A 285 -10.96 -10.21 -4.61
CA ASP A 285 -10.92 -10.59 -6.02
C ASP A 285 -9.48 -10.90 -6.48
N VAL A 286 -8.59 -11.13 -5.51
CA VAL A 286 -7.19 -11.51 -5.73
C VAL A 286 -6.81 -12.70 -4.86
N THR A 287 -6.02 -13.62 -5.42
CA THR A 287 -5.42 -14.76 -4.70
C THR A 287 -4.00 -14.39 -4.26
N LEU A 288 -3.67 -14.68 -3.00
CA LEU A 288 -2.34 -14.43 -2.47
C LEU A 288 -1.43 -15.65 -2.58
N THR A 289 -0.19 -15.41 -2.95
CA THR A 289 0.94 -16.35 -2.85
C THR A 289 1.87 -15.98 -1.70
N ALA A 290 1.88 -14.70 -1.31
CA ALA A 290 2.61 -14.16 -0.17
C ALA A 290 1.84 -12.96 0.43
N SER A 291 2.31 -12.40 1.54
CA SER A 291 1.76 -11.17 2.14
C SER A 291 2.03 -9.90 1.33
N ARG A 292 2.72 -10.04 0.20
CA ARG A 292 2.95 -9.04 -0.84
C ARG A 292 2.96 -9.68 -2.22
N ILE A 293 2.68 -8.93 -3.27
CA ILE A 293 2.73 -9.42 -4.64
C ILE A 293 3.99 -8.83 -5.29
N LEU A 294 5.06 -9.64 -5.39
CA LEU A 294 6.30 -9.32 -6.11
C LEU A 294 6.75 -10.48 -7.02
N ASP A 295 5.92 -11.48 -7.18
CA ASP A 295 6.12 -12.56 -8.14
C ASP A 295 5.30 -12.23 -9.39
N GLY A 296 5.92 -12.30 -10.57
CA GLY A 296 5.30 -11.88 -11.83
C GLY A 296 4.11 -12.73 -12.32
N THR A 297 3.50 -13.50 -11.43
CA THR A 297 2.37 -14.36 -11.74
C THR A 297 1.08 -13.78 -11.16
N HIS A 298 0.34 -13.05 -12.01
CA HIS A 298 -1.06 -12.74 -11.73
C HIS A 298 -1.94 -13.96 -12.03
N THR A 299 -2.58 -14.48 -11.00
CA THR A 299 -3.77 -15.29 -11.21
C THR A 299 -4.97 -14.42 -10.87
N THR A 300 -5.50 -13.70 -11.87
CA THR A 300 -6.86 -13.17 -11.80
C THR A 300 -7.79 -14.36 -11.68
N VAL A 301 -8.37 -14.57 -10.52
CA VAL A 301 -9.46 -15.52 -10.39
C VAL A 301 -10.72 -14.81 -10.89
N ALA A 302 -11.15 -15.16 -12.11
CA ALA A 302 -12.57 -15.09 -12.42
C ALA A 302 -13.28 -15.86 -11.28
N ALA A 303 -14.34 -15.29 -10.72
CA ALA A 303 -15.06 -15.81 -9.56
C ALA A 303 -15.18 -17.35 -9.63
N VAL A 304 -14.28 -18.05 -8.96
CA VAL A 304 -14.37 -19.50 -8.78
C VAL A 304 -15.32 -19.68 -7.61
N GLY A 305 -16.54 -20.11 -7.96
CA GLY A 305 -17.50 -20.59 -6.98
C GLY A 305 -16.81 -21.58 -6.05
N LEU A 306 -16.78 -21.26 -4.77
CA LEU A 306 -16.37 -22.21 -3.74
C LEU A 306 -17.34 -23.39 -3.79
N PRO A 307 -16.85 -24.65 -3.74
CA PRO A 307 -17.78 -25.76 -3.56
C PRO A 307 -18.52 -25.58 -2.24
N GLU A 308 -19.84 -25.55 -2.34
CA GLU A 308 -20.73 -25.70 -1.18
C GLU A 308 -20.47 -27.07 -0.55
N ASN A 309 -20.05 -27.11 0.70
CA ASN A 309 -20.23 -28.23 1.63
C ASN A 309 -20.49 -27.70 3.03
#